data_fd6e07b78a46c59110fee5e32bcaeff0
#
_entry.id   fd6e07b78a46c59110fee5e32bcaeff0
#
_cell.length_a   1.000
_cell.length_b   1.000
_cell.length_c   1.000
_cell.angle_alpha   90.00
_cell.angle_beta   90.00
_cell.angle_gamma   90.00
#
_symmetry.space_group_name_H-M   'P 1'
#
loop_
_entity.id
_entity.type
_entity.pdbx_description
1 polymer ?
#
loop_
_entity_poly.entity_id
_entity_poly.type
_entity_poly.pdbx_seq_one_letter_code
_entity_poly.pdbx_strand_id
1 'polypeptide(L)'
;YLFAVEREKTFISIYIFGWEYVVVDIQWYEPGAKSSAYRPFVPLEMDEYSRLIPVANRFPSSKGGQGFKPLADYVHGLGLKFGIHIMRGIPRQAVHANTPILGTDARARDIAHPNSICPWNTDMYGVDPSKQGAQEYYNSLFQLYAEWGVDFIKVDDIASSKLYGFHKEEIALIRNAIDQCGREIVLSLSPGPAPLEYGDYLCQKANMWRITDDFWDRWDLLYEMFEKCNEWSKYAGPGHWPDCDMLPLGHIGIRNIDSGGDRWTRFTKDEQVVMMTLWCICRSPLMFGGELRDNDEWTLSLLTNPEVLEMHRYSHSNRQVYRDRDKVVWAAKGDNGDTYVALFNIGDETDMIEVQWEQLNISDTQFVRDVWQRRDIGICHKGISQVLQPHSVKLLRLKNASN
;
A
#
# COMPACT_ATOMS: atom_id res chain seq x y z
N TYR A 1 5.91 11.56 3.01
CA TYR A 1 5.69 13.02 3.02
C TYR A 1 5.49 13.48 4.45
N LEU A 2 6.47 14.19 4.98
CA LEU A 2 6.41 14.81 6.29
C LEU A 2 6.31 16.29 6.14
N PHE A 3 5.23 16.85 6.59
CA PHE A 3 5.18 18.27 6.87
C PHE A 3 4.70 18.49 8.30
N ALA A 4 5.65 18.91 9.10
CA ALA A 4 5.46 19.23 10.49
C ALA A 4 4.61 20.50 10.68
N VAL A 5 3.84 20.48 11.74
CA VAL A 5 3.61 21.52 12.73
C VAL A 5 2.45 22.48 12.56
N GLU A 6 1.87 22.79 11.40
CA GLU A 6 0.80 23.82 11.42
C GLU A 6 -0.63 23.36 11.17
N ARG A 7 -0.88 22.07 10.92
CA ARG A 7 -2.27 21.54 10.73
C ARG A 7 -2.49 20.16 11.36
N GLU A 8 -2.25 20.04 12.64
CA GLU A 8 -2.62 18.88 13.48
C GLU A 8 -4.07 18.45 13.27
N LYS A 9 -4.97 19.38 12.94
CA LYS A 9 -6.40 19.10 12.79
C LYS A 9 -6.74 18.12 11.67
N THR A 10 -6.01 18.10 10.57
CA THR A 10 -6.34 17.22 9.42
C THR A 10 -5.86 15.79 9.64
N PHE A 11 -4.68 15.59 10.23
CA PHE A 11 -4.22 14.25 10.62
C PHE A 11 -5.09 13.63 11.71
N ILE A 12 -5.45 14.41 12.73
CA ILE A 12 -6.35 13.97 13.80
C ILE A 12 -7.74 13.62 13.24
N SER A 13 -8.21 14.33 12.22
CA SER A 13 -9.54 14.09 11.65
C SER A 13 -9.65 12.76 10.92
N ILE A 14 -8.59 12.21 10.32
CA ILE A 14 -8.63 10.90 9.66
C ILE A 14 -8.19 9.75 10.58
N TYR A 15 -7.36 10.01 11.59
CA TYR A 15 -6.94 9.01 12.58
C TYR A 15 -8.12 8.36 13.30
N ILE A 16 -9.13 9.13 13.71
CA ILE A 16 -10.33 8.58 14.37
C ILE A 16 -11.11 7.61 13.47
N PHE A 17 -10.87 7.65 12.16
CA PHE A 17 -11.39 6.70 11.18
C PHE A 17 -10.43 5.53 10.88
N GLY A 18 -9.27 5.48 11.61
CA GLY A 18 -8.33 4.37 11.62
C GLY A 18 -7.25 4.39 10.56
N TRP A 19 -6.91 5.55 10.08
CA TRP A 19 -5.68 5.79 9.35
C TRP A 19 -4.53 5.87 10.35
N GLU A 20 -3.62 4.89 10.33
CA GLU A 20 -2.68 4.68 11.43
C GLU A 20 -1.23 5.02 11.09
N TYR A 21 -0.84 4.98 9.82
CA TYR A 21 0.56 5.07 9.43
C TYR A 21 0.91 6.38 8.75
N VAL A 22 2.08 6.93 9.10
CA VAL A 22 2.76 8.00 8.38
C VAL A 22 4.05 7.45 7.82
N VAL A 23 4.19 7.42 6.49
CA VAL A 23 5.31 6.79 5.80
C VAL A 23 6.15 7.84 5.05
N VAL A 24 7.47 7.83 5.29
CA VAL A 24 8.44 8.62 4.53
C VAL A 24 8.88 7.83 3.32
N ASP A 25 8.54 8.32 2.14
CA ASP A 25 8.86 7.67 0.87
C ASP A 25 10.28 8.00 0.37
N ILE A 26 10.71 7.40 -0.75
CA ILE A 26 11.99 7.58 -1.43
C ILE A 26 12.26 9.09 -1.73
N GLN A 27 13.43 9.62 -1.78
CA GLN A 27 14.78 9.26 -1.31
C GLN A 27 15.12 10.10 -0.08
N TRP A 28 14.86 9.64 1.12
CA TRP A 28 15.10 10.41 2.35
C TRP A 28 16.60 10.57 2.67
N TYR A 29 17.44 9.77 2.04
CA TYR A 29 18.91 9.70 2.21
C TYR A 29 19.70 10.47 1.15
N GLU A 30 19.04 11.14 0.20
CA GLU A 30 19.66 11.92 -0.88
C GLU A 30 19.50 13.43 -0.59
N PRO A 31 20.61 14.19 -0.39
CA PRO A 31 20.56 15.59 0.04
C PRO A 31 19.85 16.54 -0.92
N GLY A 32 19.89 16.27 -2.21
CA GLY A 32 19.33 17.11 -3.25
C GLY A 32 18.04 16.58 -3.87
N ALA A 33 17.44 15.51 -3.33
CA ALA A 33 16.21 14.93 -3.88
C ALA A 33 15.04 15.94 -3.82
N LYS A 34 14.38 16.18 -4.97
CA LYS A 34 13.30 17.15 -5.12
C LYS A 34 12.04 16.61 -5.73
N SER A 35 12.14 15.55 -6.53
CA SER A 35 11.04 14.97 -7.30
C SER A 35 11.31 13.49 -7.58
N SER A 36 10.42 12.84 -8.33
CA SER A 36 10.59 11.49 -8.86
C SER A 36 11.67 11.36 -9.96
N ALA A 37 12.20 12.47 -10.46
CA ALA A 37 13.35 12.46 -11.37
C ALA A 37 14.64 12.17 -10.56
N TYR A 38 14.97 10.89 -10.43
CA TYR A 38 16.14 10.44 -9.67
C TYR A 38 17.44 10.81 -10.39
N ARG A 39 18.32 11.48 -9.66
CA ARG A 39 19.64 11.85 -10.20
C ARG A 39 20.58 10.66 -10.11
N PRO A 40 21.20 10.24 -11.22
CA PRO A 40 22.06 9.06 -11.22
C PRO A 40 23.38 9.33 -10.48
N PHE A 41 23.86 8.34 -9.73
CA PHE A 41 25.19 8.30 -9.09
C PHE A 41 25.48 9.49 -8.15
N VAL A 42 24.47 10.04 -7.49
CA VAL A 42 24.65 11.09 -6.50
C VAL A 42 25.20 10.55 -5.19
N PRO A 43 25.93 11.37 -4.41
CA PRO A 43 26.29 11.01 -3.04
C PRO A 43 25.06 10.82 -2.16
N LEU A 44 25.07 9.75 -1.39
CA LEU A 44 24.05 9.40 -0.42
C LEU A 44 24.59 9.55 0.99
N GLU A 45 23.74 9.96 1.95
CA GLU A 45 24.10 9.92 3.36
C GLU A 45 24.04 8.48 3.87
N MET A 46 25.15 8.01 4.41
CA MET A 46 25.25 6.69 5.02
C MET A 46 26.22 6.70 6.20
N ASP A 47 26.07 5.75 7.10
CA ASP A 47 26.99 5.54 8.20
C ASP A 47 28.23 4.71 7.78
N GLU A 48 29.12 4.51 8.72
CA GLU A 48 30.37 3.75 8.51
C GLU A 48 30.16 2.26 8.23
N TYR A 49 28.95 1.73 8.46
CA TYR A 49 28.57 0.32 8.26
C TYR A 49 27.70 0.08 7.03
N SER A 50 27.79 0.95 6.02
CA SER A 50 27.04 0.81 4.76
C SER A 50 25.53 1.06 4.85
N ARG A 51 25.02 1.62 5.96
CA ARG A 51 23.58 1.83 6.16
C ARG A 51 23.20 3.27 5.82
N LEU A 52 22.12 3.43 5.04
CA LEU A 52 21.59 4.76 4.71
C LEU A 52 21.03 5.45 5.96
N ILE A 53 21.28 6.77 6.07
CA ILE A 53 20.77 7.62 7.15
C ILE A 53 20.02 8.83 6.58
N PRO A 54 19.02 9.39 7.31
CA PRO A 54 18.27 10.55 6.80
C PRO A 54 19.12 11.80 6.76
N VAL A 55 19.01 12.53 5.65
CA VAL A 55 19.81 13.74 5.41
C VAL A 55 19.32 14.90 6.27
N ALA A 56 20.24 15.52 7.02
CA ALA A 56 19.91 16.55 8.00
C ALA A 56 19.38 17.87 7.40
N ASN A 57 19.62 18.14 6.12
CA ASN A 57 19.09 19.33 5.46
C ASN A 57 17.60 19.19 5.10
N ARG A 58 17.08 17.96 5.01
CA ARG A 58 15.66 17.67 4.76
C ARG A 58 14.94 17.18 6.01
N PHE A 59 15.66 16.54 6.91
CA PHE A 59 15.18 16.02 8.20
C PHE A 59 16.04 16.60 9.34
N PRO A 60 15.84 17.86 9.73
CA PRO A 60 16.72 18.52 10.70
C PRO A 60 16.82 17.84 12.05
N SER A 61 15.78 17.10 12.45
CA SER A 61 15.77 16.32 13.70
C SER A 61 16.70 15.10 13.69
N SER A 62 17.22 14.70 12.52
CA SER A 62 18.17 13.58 12.40
C SER A 62 19.61 13.92 12.75
N LYS A 63 19.92 15.22 12.98
CA LYS A 63 21.27 15.69 13.31
C LYS A 63 21.86 14.96 14.52
N GLY A 64 23.19 14.79 14.50
CA GLY A 64 23.91 14.18 15.62
C GLY A 64 23.69 12.66 15.73
N GLY A 65 23.40 11.98 14.62
CA GLY A 65 23.24 10.52 14.59
C GLY A 65 21.88 10.02 15.08
N GLN A 66 20.90 10.93 15.29
CA GLN A 66 19.57 10.59 15.80
C GLN A 66 18.72 9.75 14.82
N GLY A 67 19.07 9.74 13.53
CA GLY A 67 18.28 9.06 12.51
C GLY A 67 16.84 9.56 12.47
N PHE A 68 15.89 8.65 12.26
CA PHE A 68 14.47 8.99 12.31
C PHE A 68 13.86 8.93 13.71
N LYS A 69 14.64 8.58 14.75
CA LYS A 69 14.05 8.40 16.09
C LYS A 69 13.24 9.62 16.59
N PRO A 70 13.71 10.87 16.52
CA PRO A 70 12.92 12.01 17.01
C PRO A 70 11.61 12.20 16.24
N LEU A 71 11.61 11.84 14.94
CA LEU A 71 10.44 11.92 14.10
C LEU A 71 9.43 10.80 14.40
N ALA A 72 9.94 9.58 14.56
CA ALA A 72 9.11 8.44 14.95
C ALA A 72 8.49 8.69 16.35
N ASP A 73 9.27 9.17 17.32
CA ASP A 73 8.77 9.53 18.66
C ASP A 73 7.64 10.58 18.59
N TYR A 74 7.78 11.57 17.71
CA TYR A 74 6.73 12.58 17.49
C TYR A 74 5.44 11.94 16.90
N VAL A 75 5.59 11.11 15.87
CA VAL A 75 4.45 10.40 15.24
C VAL A 75 3.76 9.47 16.25
N HIS A 76 4.53 8.74 17.05
CA HIS A 76 4.01 7.89 18.13
C HIS A 76 3.30 8.71 19.21
N GLY A 77 3.82 9.89 19.53
CA GLY A 77 3.17 10.82 20.47
C GLY A 77 1.78 11.29 20.01
N LEU A 78 1.49 11.23 18.71
CA LEU A 78 0.16 11.49 18.14
C LEU A 78 -0.74 10.23 18.10
N GLY A 79 -0.28 9.08 18.59
CA GLY A 79 -0.97 7.80 18.53
C GLY A 79 -0.88 7.09 17.17
N LEU A 80 -0.03 7.57 16.27
CA LEU A 80 0.19 7.03 14.93
C LEU A 80 1.43 6.13 14.88
N LYS A 81 1.59 5.39 13.81
CA LYS A 81 2.73 4.53 13.51
C LYS A 81 3.61 5.15 12.44
N PHE A 82 4.92 4.93 12.54
CA PHE A 82 5.91 5.51 11.64
C PHE A 82 6.48 4.48 10.67
N GLY A 83 6.57 4.83 9.40
CA GLY A 83 7.13 3.98 8.36
C GLY A 83 8.12 4.69 7.45
N ILE A 84 8.93 3.89 6.76
CA ILE A 84 9.87 4.37 5.74
C ILE A 84 9.84 3.47 4.50
N HIS A 85 10.26 4.05 3.38
CA HIS A 85 10.58 3.34 2.15
C HIS A 85 12.08 3.04 2.10
N ILE A 86 12.46 1.88 1.59
CA ILE A 86 13.84 1.54 1.24
C ILE A 86 13.89 0.88 -0.14
N MET A 87 15.03 0.99 -0.80
CA MET A 87 15.37 0.13 -1.93
C MET A 87 15.95 -1.19 -1.41
N ARG A 88 15.72 -2.32 -2.11
CA ARG A 88 16.49 -3.54 -1.83
C ARG A 88 17.97 -3.32 -2.08
N GLY A 89 18.81 -4.17 -1.46
CA GLY A 89 20.23 -4.22 -1.75
C GLY A 89 21.09 -3.35 -0.83
N ILE A 90 22.29 -3.05 -1.30
CA ILE A 90 23.33 -2.31 -0.60
C ILE A 90 23.73 -1.06 -1.41
N PRO A 91 23.98 0.12 -0.78
CA PRO A 91 24.38 1.31 -1.50
C PRO A 91 25.61 1.09 -2.39
N ARG A 92 25.53 1.50 -3.66
CA ARG A 92 26.70 1.44 -4.57
C ARG A 92 27.88 2.22 -3.99
N GLN A 93 27.61 3.33 -3.32
CA GLN A 93 28.63 4.13 -2.63
C GLN A 93 29.38 3.31 -1.58
N ALA A 94 28.68 2.48 -0.80
CA ALA A 94 29.27 1.58 0.18
C ALA A 94 30.16 0.51 -0.48
N VAL A 95 29.70 -0.06 -1.59
CA VAL A 95 30.47 -1.05 -2.37
C VAL A 95 31.73 -0.42 -2.98
N HIS A 96 31.63 0.79 -3.51
CA HIS A 96 32.80 1.49 -4.07
C HIS A 96 33.83 1.82 -2.97
N ALA A 97 33.39 2.28 -1.81
CA ALA A 97 34.25 2.57 -0.66
C ALA A 97 34.70 1.31 0.08
N ASN A 98 34.05 0.16 -0.18
CA ASN A 98 34.26 -1.11 0.50
C ASN A 98 34.16 -1.00 2.02
N THR A 99 33.07 -0.37 2.50
CA THR A 99 32.81 -0.16 3.92
C THR A 99 32.54 -1.49 4.65
N PRO A 100 32.82 -1.59 5.95
CA PRO A 100 32.55 -2.81 6.73
C PRO A 100 31.05 -3.06 6.88
N ILE A 101 30.71 -4.31 7.14
CA ILE A 101 29.36 -4.74 7.53
C ILE A 101 29.38 -5.00 9.04
N LEU A 102 28.44 -4.39 9.76
CA LEU A 102 28.34 -4.54 11.20
C LEU A 102 28.01 -5.99 11.60
N GLY A 103 28.75 -6.54 12.54
CA GLY A 103 28.53 -7.90 13.09
C GLY A 103 29.22 -9.02 12.34
N THR A 104 30.09 -8.70 11.37
CA THR A 104 30.86 -9.69 10.60
C THR A 104 32.19 -9.09 10.13
N ASP A 105 33.13 -9.94 9.70
CA ASP A 105 34.37 -9.51 9.04
C ASP A 105 34.17 -9.16 7.56
N ALA A 106 32.98 -9.42 6.99
CA ALA A 106 32.66 -9.13 5.60
C ALA A 106 32.57 -7.62 5.37
N ARG A 107 32.82 -7.23 4.13
CA ARG A 107 32.72 -5.85 3.64
C ARG A 107 31.70 -5.73 2.53
N ALA A 108 31.31 -4.53 2.17
CA ALA A 108 30.28 -4.27 1.18
C ALA A 108 30.52 -4.97 -0.17
N ARG A 109 31.76 -5.10 -0.62
CA ARG A 109 32.11 -5.82 -1.87
C ARG A 109 31.88 -7.31 -1.78
N ASP A 110 32.00 -7.90 -0.59
CA ASP A 110 31.90 -9.34 -0.43
C ASP A 110 30.46 -9.85 -0.60
N ILE A 111 29.48 -9.00 -0.29
CA ILE A 111 28.06 -9.34 -0.33
C ILE A 111 27.30 -8.72 -1.51
N ALA A 112 27.88 -7.74 -2.21
CA ALA A 112 27.21 -7.09 -3.32
C ALA A 112 27.09 -7.98 -4.55
N HIS A 113 25.96 -7.87 -5.25
CA HIS A 113 25.74 -8.44 -6.58
C HIS A 113 25.73 -7.33 -7.64
N PRO A 114 26.90 -6.95 -8.21
CA PRO A 114 27.01 -5.75 -9.06
C PRO A 114 26.19 -5.79 -10.34
N ASN A 115 25.80 -6.99 -10.79
CA ASN A 115 24.95 -7.15 -11.97
C ASN A 115 23.45 -7.07 -11.63
N SER A 116 23.07 -7.18 -10.35
CA SER A 116 21.69 -7.02 -9.90
C SER A 116 21.43 -5.56 -9.56
N ILE A 117 20.95 -4.80 -10.54
CA ILE A 117 20.73 -3.35 -10.46
C ILE A 117 19.27 -2.99 -10.69
N CYS A 118 18.86 -1.84 -10.14
CA CYS A 118 17.60 -1.20 -10.46
C CYS A 118 17.80 -0.24 -11.66
N PRO A 119 17.05 -0.38 -12.77
CA PRO A 119 17.27 0.45 -13.98
C PRO A 119 16.75 1.88 -13.82
N TRP A 120 15.78 2.12 -12.96
CA TRP A 120 15.20 3.44 -12.75
C TRP A 120 15.82 4.23 -11.57
N ASN A 121 16.59 3.55 -10.72
CA ASN A 121 17.28 4.16 -9.58
C ASN A 121 18.69 3.56 -9.42
N THR A 122 19.72 4.40 -9.45
CA THR A 122 21.11 3.95 -9.44
C THR A 122 21.72 3.81 -8.04
N ASP A 123 20.94 3.96 -6.98
CA ASP A 123 21.43 4.06 -5.60
C ASP A 123 22.09 2.76 -5.11
N MET A 124 21.53 1.60 -5.54
CA MET A 124 21.85 0.31 -4.94
C MET A 124 22.43 -0.69 -5.95
N TYR A 125 23.21 -1.64 -5.43
CA TYR A 125 23.39 -2.98 -5.98
C TYR A 125 22.54 -3.98 -5.21
N GLY A 126 22.16 -5.10 -5.81
CA GLY A 126 21.56 -6.21 -5.08
C GLY A 126 22.54 -6.79 -4.06
N VAL A 127 22.02 -7.47 -3.06
CA VAL A 127 22.79 -8.32 -2.15
C VAL A 127 22.76 -9.74 -2.69
N ASP A 128 23.88 -10.44 -2.69
CA ASP A 128 23.94 -11.86 -3.00
C ASP A 128 23.65 -12.68 -1.74
N PRO A 129 22.48 -13.35 -1.68
CA PRO A 129 22.04 -14.06 -0.48
C PRO A 129 22.93 -15.25 -0.10
N SER A 130 23.75 -15.74 -1.02
CA SER A 130 24.67 -16.86 -0.79
C SER A 130 25.97 -16.46 -0.08
N LYS A 131 26.23 -15.16 0.05
CA LYS A 131 27.47 -14.65 0.62
C LYS A 131 27.41 -14.53 2.14
N GLN A 132 28.52 -14.91 2.79
CA GLN A 132 28.72 -14.63 4.20
C GLN A 132 28.68 -13.11 4.43
N GLY A 133 27.92 -12.66 5.43
CA GLY A 133 27.70 -11.24 5.72
C GLY A 133 26.40 -10.67 5.13
N ALA A 134 25.74 -11.37 4.19
CA ALA A 134 24.49 -10.89 3.59
C ALA A 134 23.34 -10.81 4.62
N GLN A 135 23.17 -11.81 5.46
CA GLN A 135 22.18 -11.81 6.53
C GLN A 135 22.53 -10.78 7.61
N GLU A 136 23.81 -10.70 8.00
CA GLU A 136 24.31 -9.75 9.00
C GLU A 136 24.07 -8.29 8.55
N TYR A 137 24.23 -8.00 7.26
CA TYR A 137 23.92 -6.69 6.70
C TYR A 137 22.45 -6.31 6.95
N TYR A 138 21.52 -7.18 6.54
CA TYR A 138 20.10 -6.92 6.79
C TYR A 138 19.74 -6.90 8.26
N ASN A 139 20.33 -7.78 9.08
CA ASN A 139 20.15 -7.76 10.54
C ASN A 139 20.55 -6.40 11.13
N SER A 140 21.72 -5.88 10.74
CA SER A 140 22.20 -4.57 11.21
C SER A 140 21.32 -3.42 10.76
N LEU A 141 20.77 -3.51 9.53
CA LEU A 141 19.90 -2.51 8.96
C LEU A 141 18.55 -2.45 9.70
N PHE A 142 17.92 -3.60 9.92
CA PHE A 142 16.63 -3.67 10.61
C PHE A 142 16.76 -3.42 12.12
N GLN A 143 17.92 -3.74 12.74
CA GLN A 143 18.21 -3.30 14.10
C GLN A 143 18.23 -1.77 14.20
N LEU A 144 18.89 -1.09 13.26
CA LEU A 144 18.89 0.37 13.19
C LEU A 144 17.48 0.97 13.03
N TYR A 145 16.65 0.36 12.17
CA TYR A 145 15.28 0.80 11.99
C TYR A 145 14.40 0.55 13.21
N ALA A 146 14.62 -0.56 13.92
CA ALA A 146 13.96 -0.81 15.20
C ALA A 146 14.35 0.22 16.26
N GLU A 147 15.63 0.60 16.34
CA GLU A 147 16.12 1.66 17.22
C GLU A 147 15.53 3.03 16.89
N TRP A 148 15.26 3.31 15.61
CA TRP A 148 14.56 4.53 15.20
C TRP A 148 13.05 4.51 15.50
N GLY A 149 12.48 3.35 15.86
CA GLY A 149 11.05 3.20 16.12
C GLY A 149 10.21 3.02 14.86
N VAL A 150 10.77 2.44 13.80
CA VAL A 150 10.05 2.16 12.55
C VAL A 150 9.07 1.00 12.75
N ASP A 151 7.81 1.19 12.32
CA ASP A 151 6.72 0.20 12.41
C ASP A 151 6.33 -0.40 11.05
N PHE A 152 6.76 0.23 9.96
CA PHE A 152 6.40 -0.16 8.60
C PHE A 152 7.56 0.10 7.64
N ILE A 153 7.85 -0.87 6.78
CA ILE A 153 8.87 -0.74 5.74
C ILE A 153 8.27 -1.15 4.38
N LYS A 154 8.30 -0.23 3.42
CA LYS A 154 8.13 -0.52 2.00
C LYS A 154 9.51 -0.79 1.40
N VAL A 155 9.71 -2.00 0.86
CA VAL A 155 10.92 -2.37 0.11
C VAL A 155 10.62 -2.33 -1.37
N ASP A 156 11.38 -1.53 -2.11
CA ASP A 156 11.20 -1.37 -3.55
C ASP A 156 12.24 -2.15 -4.38
N ASP A 157 11.96 -2.33 -5.69
CA ASP A 157 12.73 -3.12 -6.65
C ASP A 157 12.89 -4.59 -6.23
N ILE A 158 11.93 -5.17 -5.50
CA ILE A 158 12.07 -6.51 -4.92
C ILE A 158 11.01 -7.52 -5.36
N ALA A 159 9.72 -7.12 -5.45
CA ALA A 159 8.63 -8.04 -5.79
C ALA A 159 8.43 -8.23 -7.29
N SER A 160 8.83 -7.25 -8.09
CA SER A 160 8.79 -7.30 -9.56
C SER A 160 9.82 -6.33 -10.14
N SER A 161 11.11 -6.65 -9.95
CA SER A 161 12.19 -5.87 -10.56
C SER A 161 12.12 -5.95 -12.08
N LYS A 162 12.25 -4.80 -12.78
CA LYS A 162 12.14 -4.72 -14.25
C LYS A 162 13.18 -5.55 -14.98
N LEU A 163 14.35 -5.80 -14.39
CA LEU A 163 15.41 -6.57 -15.01
C LEU A 163 15.49 -8.01 -14.50
N TYR A 164 15.18 -8.25 -13.24
CA TYR A 164 15.49 -9.51 -12.57
C TYR A 164 14.27 -10.19 -11.95
N GLY A 165 13.09 -9.61 -12.04
CA GLY A 165 11.85 -10.18 -11.54
C GLY A 165 11.75 -10.25 -10.02
N PHE A 166 11.40 -11.41 -9.49
CA PHE A 166 11.11 -11.63 -8.08
C PHE A 166 12.35 -12.06 -7.30
N HIS A 167 12.73 -11.29 -6.28
CA HIS A 167 13.94 -11.51 -5.46
C HIS A 167 13.66 -12.34 -4.20
N LYS A 168 13.24 -13.59 -4.39
CA LYS A 168 12.76 -14.49 -3.33
C LYS A 168 13.71 -14.61 -2.14
N GLU A 169 15.00 -14.86 -2.42
CA GLU A 169 16.01 -15.10 -1.40
C GLU A 169 16.33 -13.81 -0.62
N GLU A 170 16.33 -12.65 -1.27
CA GLU A 170 16.56 -11.36 -0.62
C GLU A 170 15.37 -10.97 0.27
N ILE A 171 14.12 -11.28 -0.15
CA ILE A 171 12.93 -11.17 0.71
C ILE A 171 13.06 -12.01 1.97
N ALA A 172 13.61 -13.24 1.86
CA ALA A 172 13.83 -14.10 3.01
C ALA A 172 14.85 -13.51 4.00
N LEU A 173 15.95 -12.92 3.52
CA LEU A 173 16.92 -12.22 4.37
C LEU A 173 16.29 -11.06 5.14
N ILE A 174 15.47 -10.26 4.45
CA ILE A 174 14.76 -9.13 5.04
C ILE A 174 13.76 -9.62 6.10
N ARG A 175 12.94 -10.64 5.80
CA ARG A 175 12.00 -11.20 6.77
C ARG A 175 12.68 -11.75 8.01
N ASN A 176 13.78 -12.49 7.84
CA ASN A 176 14.57 -12.99 8.95
C ASN A 176 15.14 -11.86 9.82
N ALA A 177 15.59 -10.76 9.20
CA ALA A 177 16.10 -9.60 9.92
C ALA A 177 14.99 -8.89 10.72
N ILE A 178 13.79 -8.76 10.17
CA ILE A 178 12.63 -8.22 10.90
C ILE A 178 12.29 -9.11 12.10
N ASP A 179 12.26 -10.43 11.91
CA ASP A 179 11.91 -11.38 12.99
C ASP A 179 12.92 -11.35 14.16
N GLN A 180 14.16 -10.90 13.90
CA GLN A 180 15.23 -10.82 14.90
C GLN A 180 15.43 -9.44 15.51
N CYS A 181 14.91 -8.37 14.93
CA CYS A 181 15.21 -6.99 15.37
C CYS A 181 14.53 -6.58 16.69
N GLY A 182 13.63 -7.41 17.22
CA GLY A 182 12.94 -7.17 18.49
C GLY A 182 11.79 -6.16 18.42
N ARG A 183 11.38 -5.75 17.19
CA ARG A 183 10.25 -4.87 16.97
C ARG A 183 9.32 -5.44 15.88
N GLU A 184 8.02 -5.31 16.09
CA GLU A 184 7.03 -5.62 15.04
C GLU A 184 7.11 -4.59 13.93
N ILE A 185 7.48 -5.02 12.73
CA ILE A 185 7.57 -4.17 11.54
C ILE A 185 6.74 -4.79 10.42
N VAL A 186 5.79 -4.04 9.90
CA VAL A 186 5.02 -4.43 8.71
C VAL A 186 5.92 -4.36 7.48
N LEU A 187 5.99 -5.47 6.74
CA LEU A 187 6.77 -5.57 5.50
C LEU A 187 5.85 -5.44 4.28
N SER A 188 6.05 -4.38 3.51
CA SER A 188 5.42 -4.11 2.22
C SER A 188 6.42 -4.29 1.08
N LEU A 189 6.03 -4.99 0.02
CA LEU A 189 6.90 -5.28 -1.13
C LEU A 189 6.40 -4.60 -2.40
N SER A 190 7.29 -3.90 -3.10
CA SER A 190 7.04 -3.25 -4.39
C SER A 190 8.23 -3.40 -5.36
N PRO A 191 8.11 -2.99 -6.65
CA PRO A 191 6.86 -2.71 -7.34
C PRO A 191 6.09 -4.00 -7.64
N GLY A 192 4.88 -3.84 -8.22
CA GLY A 192 4.14 -4.96 -8.77
C GLY A 192 4.13 -4.96 -10.31
N PRO A 193 3.38 -5.90 -10.91
CA PRO A 193 2.67 -6.96 -10.20
C PRO A 193 3.63 -8.04 -9.69
N ALA A 194 3.50 -8.43 -8.43
CA ALA A 194 4.18 -9.63 -7.92
C ALA A 194 3.69 -10.85 -8.71
N PRO A 195 4.56 -11.84 -9.01
CA PRO A 195 4.15 -13.03 -9.74
C PRO A 195 3.19 -13.90 -8.90
N LEU A 196 2.04 -14.25 -9.47
CA LEU A 196 0.95 -14.96 -8.78
C LEU A 196 1.39 -16.34 -8.23
N GLU A 197 2.33 -17.01 -8.89
CA GLU A 197 2.90 -18.28 -8.46
C GLU A 197 3.63 -18.21 -7.10
N TYR A 198 4.01 -17.02 -6.65
CA TYR A 198 4.61 -16.81 -5.33
C TYR A 198 3.60 -16.42 -4.24
N GLY A 199 2.29 -16.49 -4.51
CA GLY A 199 1.26 -16.09 -3.55
C GLY A 199 1.39 -16.74 -2.18
N ASP A 200 1.57 -18.08 -2.12
CA ASP A 200 1.77 -18.80 -0.86
C ASP A 200 3.06 -18.39 -0.13
N TYR A 201 4.11 -18.09 -0.87
CA TYR A 201 5.37 -17.58 -0.31
C TYR A 201 5.20 -16.17 0.27
N LEU A 202 4.51 -15.31 -0.45
CA LEU A 202 4.22 -13.94 -0.01
C LEU A 202 3.38 -13.92 1.26
N CYS A 203 2.35 -14.78 1.37
CA CYS A 203 1.57 -14.93 2.60
C CYS A 203 2.41 -15.31 3.83
N GLN A 204 3.53 -16.01 3.63
CA GLN A 204 4.44 -16.42 4.72
C GLN A 204 5.52 -15.38 5.05
N LYS A 205 5.91 -14.55 4.08
CA LYS A 205 7.11 -13.71 4.19
C LYS A 205 6.82 -12.21 4.25
N ALA A 206 5.69 -11.77 3.76
CA ALA A 206 5.32 -10.35 3.70
C ALA A 206 3.95 -10.09 4.34
N ASN A 207 3.72 -8.86 4.76
CA ASN A 207 2.43 -8.44 5.27
C ASN A 207 1.55 -7.81 4.18
N MET A 208 2.19 -7.25 3.15
CA MET A 208 1.52 -6.79 1.94
C MET A 208 2.48 -6.78 0.75
N TRP A 209 1.93 -6.86 -0.45
CA TRP A 209 2.70 -6.84 -1.71
C TRP A 209 1.86 -6.28 -2.84
N ARG A 210 2.50 -5.53 -3.71
CA ARG A 210 1.87 -4.88 -4.86
C ARG A 210 1.41 -5.90 -5.90
N ILE A 211 0.16 -5.81 -6.30
CA ILE A 211 -0.43 -6.61 -7.39
C ILE A 211 -0.49 -5.85 -8.71
N THR A 212 0.05 -4.65 -8.72
CA THR A 212 0.13 -3.76 -9.89
C THR A 212 1.42 -2.95 -9.83
N ASP A 213 1.86 -2.39 -10.96
CA ASP A 213 2.83 -1.28 -10.98
C ASP A 213 2.18 -0.01 -10.39
N ASP A 214 2.84 1.13 -10.42
CA ASP A 214 2.31 2.37 -9.84
C ASP A 214 0.93 2.70 -10.39
N PHE A 215 -0.04 2.79 -9.49
CA PHE A 215 -1.43 3.07 -9.81
C PHE A 215 -1.69 4.59 -9.77
N TRP A 216 -2.10 5.13 -10.91
CA TRP A 216 -2.44 6.53 -11.05
C TRP A 216 -3.90 6.70 -11.51
N ASP A 217 -4.36 7.95 -11.53
CA ASP A 217 -5.72 8.38 -11.85
C ASP A 217 -6.08 8.21 -13.33
N ARG A 218 -6.11 6.96 -13.78
CA ARG A 218 -6.45 6.51 -15.13
C ARG A 218 -7.46 5.36 -15.08
N TRP A 219 -8.54 5.50 -15.86
CA TRP A 219 -9.61 4.50 -15.87
C TRP A 219 -9.14 3.12 -16.35
N ASP A 220 -8.30 3.05 -17.36
CA ASP A 220 -7.76 1.78 -17.86
C ASP A 220 -7.02 0.98 -16.78
N LEU A 221 -6.27 1.65 -15.90
CA LEU A 221 -5.63 0.99 -14.76
C LEU A 221 -6.64 0.48 -13.73
N LEU A 222 -7.71 1.26 -13.49
CA LEU A 222 -8.79 0.86 -12.60
C LEU A 222 -9.60 -0.30 -13.17
N TYR A 223 -9.88 -0.28 -14.47
CA TYR A 223 -10.56 -1.38 -15.17
C TYR A 223 -9.80 -2.70 -15.06
N GLU A 224 -8.47 -2.67 -15.29
CA GLU A 224 -7.60 -3.85 -15.13
C GLU A 224 -7.53 -4.35 -13.69
N MET A 225 -7.67 -3.46 -12.70
CA MET A 225 -7.56 -3.82 -11.29
C MET A 225 -8.63 -4.83 -10.85
N PHE A 226 -9.81 -4.84 -11.47
CA PHE A 226 -10.86 -5.80 -11.16
C PHE A 226 -10.41 -7.25 -11.36
N GLU A 227 -9.67 -7.53 -12.44
CA GLU A 227 -9.11 -8.87 -12.68
C GLU A 227 -8.02 -9.20 -11.68
N LYS A 228 -7.08 -8.28 -11.46
CA LYS A 228 -6.01 -8.45 -10.49
C LYS A 228 -6.54 -8.72 -9.08
N CYS A 229 -7.55 -7.98 -8.63
CA CYS A 229 -8.21 -8.22 -7.34
C CYS A 229 -8.83 -9.62 -7.28
N ASN A 230 -9.48 -10.07 -8.35
CA ASN A 230 -10.08 -11.38 -8.41
C ASN A 230 -9.04 -12.51 -8.31
N GLU A 231 -7.95 -12.43 -9.09
CA GLU A 231 -6.86 -13.41 -9.08
C GLU A 231 -6.20 -13.53 -7.71
N TRP A 232 -5.99 -12.40 -7.04
CA TRP A 232 -5.32 -12.33 -5.75
C TRP A 232 -6.24 -12.52 -4.53
N SER A 233 -7.55 -12.52 -4.70
CA SER A 233 -8.53 -12.59 -3.59
C SER A 233 -8.33 -13.76 -2.65
N LYS A 234 -7.91 -14.92 -3.16
CA LYS A 234 -7.64 -16.15 -2.39
C LYS A 234 -6.44 -16.03 -1.43
N TYR A 235 -5.57 -15.03 -1.63
CA TYR A 235 -4.40 -14.78 -0.80
C TYR A 235 -4.62 -13.65 0.22
N ALA A 236 -5.77 -12.97 0.16
CA ALA A 236 -6.10 -11.93 1.13
C ALA A 236 -6.54 -12.51 2.46
N GLY A 237 -5.89 -12.14 3.55
CA GLY A 237 -6.24 -12.63 4.87
C GLY A 237 -5.50 -11.90 6.00
N PRO A 238 -5.86 -12.17 7.27
CA PRO A 238 -5.24 -11.52 8.41
C PRO A 238 -3.71 -11.65 8.40
N GLY A 239 -3.02 -10.52 8.38
CA GLY A 239 -1.56 -10.45 8.39
C GLY A 239 -0.89 -10.46 7.02
N HIS A 240 -1.63 -10.69 5.92
CA HIS A 240 -1.09 -10.72 4.56
C HIS A 240 -2.12 -10.24 3.53
N TRP A 241 -1.80 -9.16 2.82
CA TRP A 241 -2.75 -8.43 1.99
C TRP A 241 -2.18 -8.11 0.59
N PRO A 242 -2.86 -8.56 -0.50
CA PRO A 242 -2.62 -8.02 -1.84
C PRO A 242 -2.89 -6.52 -1.87
N ASP A 243 -1.94 -5.74 -2.39
CA ASP A 243 -1.95 -4.28 -2.36
C ASP A 243 -2.22 -3.73 -3.77
N CYS A 244 -3.36 -3.04 -3.91
CA CYS A 244 -3.75 -2.36 -5.15
C CYS A 244 -3.04 -1.02 -5.36
N ASP A 245 -2.08 -0.68 -4.50
CA ASP A 245 -1.37 0.60 -4.49
C ASP A 245 -2.18 1.76 -3.90
N MET A 246 -1.61 2.96 -4.00
CA MET A 246 -2.15 4.18 -3.42
C MET A 246 -3.53 4.57 -3.98
N LEU A 247 -4.20 5.40 -3.22
CA LEU A 247 -5.43 6.09 -3.61
C LEU A 247 -5.06 7.46 -4.18
N PRO A 248 -5.02 7.66 -5.52
CA PRO A 248 -4.71 8.94 -6.15
C PRO A 248 -5.93 9.87 -6.14
N LEU A 249 -6.35 10.29 -4.94
CA LEU A 249 -7.50 11.14 -4.68
C LEU A 249 -7.08 12.55 -4.26
N GLY A 250 -7.95 13.52 -4.47
CA GLY A 250 -7.71 14.92 -4.11
C GLY A 250 -6.59 15.54 -4.94
N HIS A 251 -5.73 16.33 -4.30
CA HIS A 251 -4.58 17.00 -4.89
C HIS A 251 -3.37 16.06 -4.92
N ILE A 252 -2.90 15.70 -6.10
CA ILE A 252 -1.87 14.66 -6.33
C ILE A 252 -0.74 15.14 -7.23
N GLY A 253 0.33 14.37 -7.31
CA GLY A 253 1.41 14.57 -8.27
C GLY A 253 2.31 15.78 -8.01
N ILE A 254 2.26 16.40 -6.84
CA ILE A 254 2.97 17.65 -6.50
C ILE A 254 4.48 17.57 -6.78
N ARG A 255 5.07 16.38 -6.65
CA ARG A 255 6.50 16.15 -6.89
C ARG A 255 6.78 15.06 -7.92
N ASN A 256 5.76 14.56 -8.57
CA ASN A 256 5.89 13.50 -9.56
C ASN A 256 5.66 14.05 -10.97
N ILE A 257 6.76 14.32 -11.68
CA ILE A 257 6.74 14.85 -13.04
C ILE A 257 6.27 13.79 -14.04
N ASP A 258 6.64 12.53 -13.82
CA ASP A 258 6.44 11.43 -14.78
C ASP A 258 4.99 10.96 -14.85
N SER A 259 4.21 11.14 -13.77
CA SER A 259 2.80 10.72 -13.69
C SER A 259 1.79 11.84 -13.94
N GLY A 260 2.21 12.92 -14.59
CA GLY A 260 1.35 14.01 -15.06
C GLY A 260 1.38 15.28 -14.21
N GLY A 261 2.32 15.38 -13.25
CA GLY A 261 2.58 16.60 -12.48
C GLY A 261 1.49 16.94 -11.46
N ASP A 262 1.63 18.13 -10.91
CA ASP A 262 0.76 18.72 -9.89
C ASP A 262 -0.66 18.96 -10.44
N ARG A 263 -1.67 18.31 -9.85
CA ARG A 263 -3.05 18.35 -10.27
C ARG A 263 -4.04 17.82 -9.23
N TRP A 264 -5.31 18.12 -9.43
CA TRP A 264 -6.39 17.35 -8.84
C TRP A 264 -6.60 16.05 -9.62
N THR A 265 -7.05 15.00 -8.93
CA THR A 265 -7.31 13.70 -9.56
C THR A 265 -8.19 13.84 -10.81
N ARG A 266 -7.86 13.11 -11.87
CA ARG A 266 -8.64 13.07 -13.13
C ARG A 266 -9.84 12.14 -13.04
N PHE A 267 -9.89 11.26 -12.05
CA PHE A 267 -11.06 10.42 -11.84
C PHE A 267 -12.30 11.26 -11.60
N THR A 268 -13.38 10.96 -12.30
CA THR A 268 -14.71 11.49 -11.99
C THR A 268 -15.11 11.09 -10.56
N LYS A 269 -16.14 11.73 -10.01
CA LYS A 269 -16.63 11.37 -8.67
C LYS A 269 -17.10 9.92 -8.61
N ASP A 270 -17.73 9.42 -9.67
CA ASP A 270 -18.19 8.03 -9.74
C ASP A 270 -17.01 7.05 -9.80
N GLU A 271 -16.00 7.34 -10.62
CA GLU A 271 -14.76 6.53 -10.67
C GLU A 271 -14.01 6.49 -9.35
N GLN A 272 -13.98 7.60 -8.60
CA GLN A 272 -13.39 7.64 -7.26
C GLN A 272 -14.17 6.73 -6.29
N VAL A 273 -15.50 6.71 -6.37
CA VAL A 273 -16.35 5.81 -5.58
C VAL A 273 -16.14 4.34 -6.00
N VAL A 274 -16.01 4.06 -7.29
CA VAL A 274 -15.67 2.73 -7.82
C VAL A 274 -14.35 2.24 -7.25
N MET A 275 -13.30 3.06 -7.33
CA MET A 275 -11.97 2.73 -6.81
C MET A 275 -12.02 2.44 -5.30
N MET A 276 -12.57 3.37 -4.51
CA MET A 276 -12.68 3.18 -3.05
C MET A 276 -13.48 1.94 -2.70
N THR A 277 -14.56 1.66 -3.42
CA THR A 277 -15.37 0.47 -3.18
C THR A 277 -14.60 -0.81 -3.47
N LEU A 278 -13.85 -0.86 -4.59
CA LEU A 278 -13.07 -2.03 -4.96
C LEU A 278 -11.95 -2.27 -3.94
N TRP A 279 -11.13 -1.25 -3.60
CA TRP A 279 -10.08 -1.38 -2.57
C TRP A 279 -10.64 -1.88 -1.24
N CYS A 280 -11.79 -1.33 -0.82
CA CYS A 280 -12.39 -1.72 0.45
C CYS A 280 -13.00 -3.12 0.43
N ILE A 281 -13.69 -3.52 -0.65
CA ILE A 281 -14.34 -4.84 -0.68
C ILE A 281 -13.36 -5.97 -0.97
N CYS A 282 -12.26 -5.73 -1.69
CA CYS A 282 -11.17 -6.72 -1.84
C CYS A 282 -10.18 -6.70 -0.68
N ARG A 283 -10.34 -5.76 0.27
CA ARG A 283 -9.47 -5.55 1.45
C ARG A 283 -8.02 -5.23 1.11
N SER A 284 -7.79 -4.49 0.03
CA SER A 284 -6.48 -3.88 -0.21
C SER A 284 -6.11 -2.93 0.92
N PRO A 285 -4.86 -2.88 1.37
CA PRO A 285 -4.39 -1.79 2.22
C PRO A 285 -4.74 -0.43 1.60
N LEU A 286 -5.12 0.53 2.44
CA LEU A 286 -5.47 1.87 2.00
C LEU A 286 -4.26 2.80 2.23
N MET A 287 -3.62 3.24 1.15
CA MET A 287 -2.49 4.18 1.17
C MET A 287 -2.90 5.46 0.45
N PHE A 288 -3.15 6.54 1.18
CA PHE A 288 -3.58 7.80 0.58
C PHE A 288 -2.41 8.47 -0.17
N GLY A 289 -2.58 8.69 -1.47
CA GLY A 289 -1.56 9.27 -2.36
C GLY A 289 -1.68 10.78 -2.58
N GLY A 290 -2.69 11.44 -2.00
CA GLY A 290 -2.91 12.86 -2.13
C GLY A 290 -2.28 13.72 -1.03
N GLU A 291 -2.36 15.03 -1.20
CA GLU A 291 -1.90 16.02 -0.23
C GLU A 291 -2.94 16.21 0.89
N LEU A 292 -2.60 15.76 2.09
CA LEU A 292 -3.53 15.77 3.24
C LEU A 292 -3.95 17.17 3.69
N ARG A 293 -3.14 18.20 3.41
CA ARG A 293 -3.35 19.55 3.93
C ARG A 293 -4.39 20.37 3.19
N ASP A 294 -4.71 20.00 1.94
CA ASP A 294 -5.65 20.74 1.08
C ASP A 294 -6.78 19.88 0.50
N ASN A 295 -7.09 18.75 1.16
CA ASN A 295 -8.23 17.92 0.80
C ASN A 295 -9.53 18.72 0.83
N ASP A 296 -10.34 18.58 -0.23
CA ASP A 296 -11.70 19.09 -0.30
C ASP A 296 -12.68 18.21 0.51
N GLU A 297 -13.89 18.72 0.73
CA GLU A 297 -14.94 18.00 1.47
C GLU A 297 -15.32 16.67 0.81
N TRP A 298 -15.26 16.60 -0.52
CA TRP A 298 -15.56 15.39 -1.26
C TRP A 298 -14.52 14.30 -0.97
N THR A 299 -13.23 14.61 -1.12
CA THR A 299 -12.14 13.68 -0.83
C THR A 299 -12.19 13.20 0.63
N LEU A 300 -12.41 14.12 1.57
CA LEU A 300 -12.59 13.76 2.98
C LEU A 300 -13.79 12.83 3.18
N SER A 301 -14.92 13.06 2.51
CA SER A 301 -16.10 12.20 2.62
C SER A 301 -15.85 10.76 2.17
N LEU A 302 -14.98 10.55 1.19
CA LEU A 302 -14.55 9.21 0.75
C LEU A 302 -13.64 8.55 1.80
N LEU A 303 -12.65 9.29 2.32
CA LEU A 303 -11.65 8.78 3.27
C LEU A 303 -12.20 8.54 4.68
N THR A 304 -13.37 9.09 5.00
CA THR A 304 -13.94 9.07 6.35
C THR A 304 -15.34 8.47 6.45
N ASN A 305 -15.83 7.78 5.39
CA ASN A 305 -17.12 7.08 5.48
C ASN A 305 -17.00 5.88 6.44
N PRO A 306 -17.64 5.93 7.63
CA PRO A 306 -17.41 4.91 8.65
C PRO A 306 -17.95 3.53 8.25
N GLU A 307 -19.02 3.47 7.43
CA GLU A 307 -19.63 2.20 7.02
C GLU A 307 -18.82 1.49 5.95
N VAL A 308 -18.18 2.24 5.03
CA VAL A 308 -17.24 1.70 4.05
C VAL A 308 -15.98 1.19 4.74
N LEU A 309 -15.44 1.96 5.68
CA LEU A 309 -14.25 1.59 6.44
C LEU A 309 -14.51 0.43 7.42
N GLU A 310 -15.74 0.30 7.97
CA GLU A 310 -16.18 -0.86 8.74
C GLU A 310 -16.12 -2.14 7.89
N MET A 311 -16.68 -2.11 6.68
CA MET A 311 -16.57 -3.21 5.72
C MET A 311 -15.10 -3.55 5.44
N HIS A 312 -14.26 -2.57 5.14
CA HIS A 312 -12.85 -2.79 4.86
C HIS A 312 -12.12 -3.52 6.00
N ARG A 313 -12.38 -3.14 7.26
CA ARG A 313 -11.67 -3.69 8.43
C ARG A 313 -12.17 -5.05 8.87
N TYR A 314 -13.49 -5.23 8.86
CA TYR A 314 -14.15 -6.32 9.56
C TYR A 314 -14.88 -7.29 8.63
N SER A 315 -14.66 -7.21 7.31
CA SER A 315 -15.22 -8.20 6.42
C SER A 315 -14.26 -9.36 6.17
N HIS A 316 -14.82 -10.48 5.81
CA HIS A 316 -14.11 -11.70 5.44
C HIS A 316 -14.81 -12.40 4.27
N SER A 317 -14.20 -13.45 3.73
CA SER A 317 -14.73 -14.20 2.59
C SER A 317 -15.03 -13.31 1.37
N ASN A 318 -14.23 -12.29 1.19
CA ASN A 318 -14.33 -11.31 0.12
C ASN A 318 -14.03 -11.98 -1.23
N ARG A 319 -14.97 -11.87 -2.16
CA ARG A 319 -14.82 -12.53 -3.47
C ARG A 319 -15.63 -11.86 -4.56
N GLN A 320 -15.17 -12.01 -5.79
CA GLN A 320 -15.99 -11.74 -6.95
C GLN A 320 -17.07 -12.83 -7.06
N VAL A 321 -18.34 -12.44 -7.10
CA VAL A 321 -19.48 -13.36 -7.26
C VAL A 321 -19.58 -13.79 -8.72
N TYR A 322 -19.55 -12.79 -9.61
CA TYR A 322 -19.42 -13.00 -11.05
C TYR A 322 -18.84 -11.77 -11.76
N ARG A 323 -18.35 -11.99 -12.97
CA ARG A 323 -18.08 -10.96 -13.98
C ARG A 323 -18.69 -11.41 -15.30
N ASP A 324 -19.56 -10.59 -15.86
CA ASP A 324 -20.08 -10.74 -17.23
C ASP A 324 -19.74 -9.46 -17.99
N ARG A 325 -18.67 -9.51 -18.77
CA ARG A 325 -18.06 -8.35 -19.45
C ARG A 325 -17.78 -7.22 -18.47
N ASP A 326 -18.59 -6.16 -18.53
CA ASP A 326 -18.43 -4.94 -17.73
C ASP A 326 -19.32 -4.88 -16.48
N LYS A 327 -20.11 -5.95 -16.26
CA LYS A 327 -20.90 -6.15 -15.05
C LYS A 327 -20.11 -6.98 -14.06
N VAL A 328 -19.79 -6.39 -12.93
CA VAL A 328 -19.01 -7.08 -11.90
C VAL A 328 -19.74 -7.01 -10.57
N VAL A 329 -19.86 -8.14 -9.91
CA VAL A 329 -20.43 -8.22 -8.56
C VAL A 329 -19.43 -8.81 -7.60
N TRP A 330 -19.19 -8.10 -6.50
CA TRP A 330 -18.40 -8.56 -5.37
C TRP A 330 -19.25 -8.73 -4.13
N ALA A 331 -18.86 -9.65 -3.27
CA ALA A 331 -19.50 -9.84 -1.97
C ALA A 331 -18.48 -10.11 -0.86
N ALA A 332 -18.87 -9.76 0.36
CA ALA A 332 -18.11 -10.03 1.57
C ALA A 332 -19.07 -10.31 2.74
N LYS A 333 -18.59 -11.04 3.75
CA LYS A 333 -19.31 -11.24 5.01
C LYS A 333 -18.75 -10.29 6.07
N GLY A 334 -19.61 -9.63 6.84
CA GLY A 334 -19.23 -8.86 8.01
C GLY A 334 -19.18 -9.73 9.25
N ASP A 335 -18.31 -9.40 10.20
CA ASP A 335 -18.19 -10.10 11.49
C ASP A 335 -19.47 -10.06 12.32
N ASN A 336 -20.36 -9.09 12.04
CA ASN A 336 -21.68 -8.95 12.66
C ASN A 336 -22.79 -9.80 12.01
N GLY A 337 -22.43 -10.64 11.01
CA GLY A 337 -23.35 -11.48 10.25
C GLY A 337 -24.02 -10.79 9.06
N ASP A 338 -23.75 -9.52 8.80
CA ASP A 338 -24.21 -8.80 7.61
C ASP A 338 -23.50 -9.33 6.35
N THR A 339 -24.08 -9.08 5.20
CA THR A 339 -23.44 -9.34 3.90
C THR A 339 -23.29 -8.01 3.16
N TYR A 340 -22.10 -7.73 2.69
CA TYR A 340 -21.82 -6.60 1.80
C TYR A 340 -21.83 -7.06 0.36
N VAL A 341 -22.41 -6.26 -0.52
CA VAL A 341 -22.46 -6.50 -1.97
C VAL A 341 -22.16 -5.23 -2.71
N ALA A 342 -21.23 -5.31 -3.65
CA ALA A 342 -20.93 -4.21 -4.56
C ALA A 342 -21.32 -4.61 -6.00
N LEU A 343 -22.19 -3.82 -6.60
CA LEU A 343 -22.63 -3.95 -7.99
C LEU A 343 -21.90 -2.88 -8.79
N PHE A 344 -21.02 -3.29 -9.70
CA PHE A 344 -20.22 -2.39 -10.51
C PHE A 344 -20.64 -2.44 -11.97
N ASN A 345 -20.82 -1.26 -12.58
CA ASN A 345 -20.80 -1.09 -14.02
C ASN A 345 -19.47 -0.44 -14.41
N ILE A 346 -18.58 -1.24 -15.00
CA ILE A 346 -17.25 -0.78 -15.42
C ILE A 346 -17.16 -0.50 -16.93
N GLY A 347 -18.29 -0.55 -17.63
CA GLY A 347 -18.42 -0.24 -19.06
C GLY A 347 -18.82 1.21 -19.33
N ASP A 348 -18.82 1.54 -20.61
CA ASP A 348 -19.10 2.89 -21.13
C ASP A 348 -20.59 3.19 -21.37
N GLU A 349 -21.46 2.19 -21.15
CA GLU A 349 -22.91 2.32 -21.34
C GLU A 349 -23.66 2.08 -20.04
N THR A 350 -24.83 2.72 -19.89
CA THR A 350 -25.74 2.43 -18.77
C THR A 350 -26.23 0.99 -18.85
N ASP A 351 -26.10 0.23 -17.77
CA ASP A 351 -26.52 -1.16 -17.74
C ASP A 351 -27.23 -1.54 -16.43
N MET A 352 -27.97 -2.63 -16.46
CA MET A 352 -28.61 -3.20 -15.29
C MET A 352 -27.74 -4.31 -14.71
N ILE A 353 -27.33 -4.16 -13.47
CA ILE A 353 -26.56 -5.14 -12.70
C ILE A 353 -27.47 -5.73 -11.62
N GLU A 354 -27.47 -7.05 -11.52
CA GLU A 354 -28.32 -7.76 -10.57
C GLU A 354 -27.58 -8.85 -9.80
N VAL A 355 -28.08 -9.18 -8.63
CA VAL A 355 -27.61 -10.33 -7.84
C VAL A 355 -28.79 -10.98 -7.14
N GLN A 356 -28.82 -12.33 -7.21
CA GLN A 356 -29.79 -13.14 -6.48
C GLN A 356 -29.21 -13.56 -5.14
N TRP A 357 -30.03 -13.59 -4.09
CA TRP A 357 -29.58 -13.96 -2.75
C TRP A 357 -29.03 -15.38 -2.66
N GLU A 358 -29.51 -16.27 -3.52
CA GLU A 358 -28.99 -17.64 -3.66
C GLU A 358 -27.50 -17.64 -4.04
N GLN A 359 -27.05 -16.73 -4.92
CA GLN A 359 -25.64 -16.61 -5.31
C GLN A 359 -24.73 -16.21 -4.13
N LEU A 360 -25.31 -15.60 -3.09
CA LEU A 360 -24.64 -15.15 -1.89
C LEU A 360 -24.78 -16.12 -0.71
N ASN A 361 -25.58 -17.20 -0.87
CA ASN A 361 -25.96 -18.15 0.19
C ASN A 361 -26.54 -17.44 1.42
N ILE A 362 -27.53 -16.56 1.19
CA ILE A 362 -28.28 -15.85 2.23
C ILE A 362 -29.79 -16.07 2.07
N SER A 363 -30.56 -15.76 3.12
CA SER A 363 -32.02 -15.91 3.13
C SER A 363 -32.72 -15.04 2.09
N ASP A 364 -33.91 -15.46 1.68
CA ASP A 364 -34.69 -14.82 0.61
C ASP A 364 -35.10 -13.38 0.90
N THR A 365 -35.13 -12.96 2.16
CA THR A 365 -35.58 -11.64 2.55
C THR A 365 -34.49 -10.87 3.31
N GLN A 366 -34.08 -9.76 2.73
CA GLN A 366 -33.01 -8.91 3.26
C GLN A 366 -33.50 -7.49 3.45
N PHE A 367 -33.11 -6.88 4.58
CA PHE A 367 -33.13 -5.45 4.74
C PHE A 367 -31.87 -4.86 4.09
N VAL A 368 -32.04 -3.91 3.17
CA VAL A 368 -30.99 -3.38 2.30
C VAL A 368 -30.68 -1.93 2.65
N ARG A 369 -29.41 -1.61 2.81
CA ARG A 369 -28.90 -0.26 3.07
C ARG A 369 -27.85 0.12 2.02
N ASP A 370 -27.95 1.33 1.49
CA ASP A 370 -26.91 1.97 0.69
C ASP A 370 -25.80 2.49 1.61
N VAL A 371 -24.61 1.93 1.46
CA VAL A 371 -23.47 2.20 2.36
C VAL A 371 -22.85 3.58 2.08
N TRP A 372 -22.72 3.97 0.80
CA TRP A 372 -22.17 5.28 0.47
C TRP A 372 -23.10 6.42 0.85
N GLN A 373 -24.39 6.27 0.57
CA GLN A 373 -25.41 7.27 0.91
C GLN A 373 -25.86 7.19 2.38
N ARG A 374 -25.44 6.12 3.10
CA ARG A 374 -25.84 5.84 4.49
C ARG A 374 -27.36 5.88 4.66
N ARG A 375 -28.08 5.33 3.67
CA ARG A 375 -29.53 5.39 3.57
C ARG A 375 -30.15 4.01 3.40
N ASP A 376 -31.19 3.74 4.16
CA ASP A 376 -31.97 2.52 4.03
C ASP A 376 -32.80 2.53 2.75
N ILE A 377 -32.72 1.43 1.99
CA ILE A 377 -33.50 1.20 0.77
C ILE A 377 -34.82 0.51 1.12
N GLY A 378 -34.79 -0.42 2.09
CA GLY A 378 -35.95 -1.20 2.52
C GLY A 378 -35.74 -2.71 2.40
N ILE A 379 -36.83 -3.45 2.36
CA ILE A 379 -36.81 -4.91 2.27
C ILE A 379 -36.83 -5.33 0.80
N CYS A 380 -35.89 -6.21 0.43
CA CYS A 380 -35.83 -6.84 -0.88
C CYS A 380 -35.95 -8.37 -0.76
N HIS A 381 -36.64 -8.98 -1.72
CA HIS A 381 -36.87 -10.41 -1.76
C HIS A 381 -36.11 -11.07 -2.92
N LYS A 382 -35.46 -12.21 -2.64
CA LYS A 382 -34.74 -13.08 -3.58
C LYS A 382 -33.53 -12.45 -4.28
N GLY A 383 -33.43 -11.13 -4.36
CA GLY A 383 -32.34 -10.44 -5.03
C GLY A 383 -32.57 -8.95 -5.14
N ILE A 384 -31.66 -8.27 -5.81
CA ILE A 384 -31.76 -6.85 -6.16
C ILE A 384 -31.17 -6.60 -7.53
N SER A 385 -31.77 -5.68 -8.29
CA SER A 385 -31.23 -5.14 -9.54
C SER A 385 -31.11 -3.63 -9.43
N GLN A 386 -30.08 -3.07 -10.07
CA GLN A 386 -29.81 -1.64 -10.11
C GLN A 386 -29.40 -1.23 -11.52
N VAL A 387 -30.02 -0.18 -12.04
CA VAL A 387 -29.56 0.49 -13.27
C VAL A 387 -28.43 1.42 -12.88
N LEU A 388 -27.25 1.18 -13.41
CA LEU A 388 -26.03 1.94 -13.10
C LEU A 388 -25.51 2.67 -14.33
N GLN A 389 -25.12 3.92 -14.13
CA GLN A 389 -24.44 4.73 -15.15
C GLN A 389 -23.05 4.12 -15.46
N PRO A 390 -22.42 4.50 -16.58
CA PRO A 390 -21.04 4.15 -16.85
C PRO A 390 -20.12 4.47 -15.67
N HIS A 391 -19.12 3.61 -15.44
CA HIS A 391 -18.10 3.79 -14.43
C HIS A 391 -18.67 4.07 -13.03
N SER A 392 -19.73 3.35 -12.63
CA SER A 392 -20.36 3.58 -11.34
C SER A 392 -20.59 2.30 -10.53
N VAL A 393 -20.87 2.47 -9.26
CA VAL A 393 -21.04 1.35 -8.31
C VAL A 393 -22.17 1.61 -7.33
N LYS A 394 -22.82 0.53 -6.90
CA LYS A 394 -23.73 0.52 -5.76
C LYS A 394 -23.20 -0.43 -4.70
N LEU A 395 -22.83 0.11 -3.55
CA LEU A 395 -22.39 -0.67 -2.40
C LEU A 395 -23.54 -0.81 -1.40
N LEU A 396 -23.91 -2.05 -1.11
CA LEU A 396 -25.05 -2.40 -0.28
C LEU A 396 -24.61 -3.22 0.93
N ARG A 397 -25.26 -2.98 2.09
CA ARG A 397 -25.22 -3.84 3.25
C ARG A 397 -26.57 -4.52 3.41
N LEU A 398 -26.54 -5.83 3.55
CA LEU A 398 -27.70 -6.71 3.63
C LEU A 398 -27.77 -7.30 5.03
N LYS A 399 -28.92 -7.18 5.67
CA LYS A 399 -29.25 -7.82 6.95
C LYS A 399 -30.43 -8.75 6.77
N ASN A 400 -30.39 -9.92 7.40
CA ASN A 400 -31.54 -10.80 7.40
C ASN A 400 -32.75 -10.08 8.04
N ALA A 401 -33.85 -9.99 7.29
CA ALA A 401 -35.06 -9.31 7.76
C ALA A 401 -35.91 -10.19 8.69
N SER A 402 -35.52 -11.44 8.92
CA SER A 402 -36.22 -12.38 9.81
C SER A 402 -35.69 -12.39 11.25
N ASN A 403 -34.71 -11.53 11.55
CA ASN A 403 -34.09 -11.39 12.88
C ASN A 403 -34.51 -10.08 13.59
#